data_130a4abff6544307c48f3a6d4197a2ba
#
_entry.id   130a4abff6544307c48f3a6d4197a2ba
#
_cell.length_a   1.000
_cell.length_b   1.000
_cell.length_c   1.000
_cell.angle_alpha   90.00
_cell.angle_beta   90.00
_cell.angle_gamma   90.00
#
_symmetry.space_group_name_H-M   'P 1'
#
loop_
_entity.id
_entity.type
_entity.pdbx_description
1 polymer ?
#
loop_
_entity_poly.entity_id
_entity_poly.type
_entity_poly.pdbx_seq_one_letter_code
_entity_poly.pdbx_strand_id
1 'polypeptide(L)'
;SSTDIADAYRTGRGSLKVRARWKIEDLARGQWQLVVTELPPGVSSQRVLEEIEEITNPKVKAGKKALSQDQTQLKGSILAVLDVVRDESSKDAAVRLVFEPKTSRTQQAELITALLAHTSLETSSPINLTMVGLDGRPTQKSFRQMLTEWIAFRQSTIEKRSRFRLGKVLDRTHILEGRQTVLLNIDEVIAIIRQSDEPRAALMERFKLSERQADDILEIRLRQLARLEAIKIEQELAELRDEQKKLEEILGSPAALRRLMVKEIEADAKTFADARRTLIQAEKKAVAEVKIVDEPVTVVVSDKGWVRARTGHGHDATSFAFKAGDTLYGTFECRSVDTLLAFGSNGRVYSVAVSLLPGGRGDGQPVTTLIELEAGTQLLYYFAGQANAKLLLSSSAGYGFMASVDNMVSRQKAGKAFVSCNAGEALCAPSLVSGASLPAASYTAAPEAGSTGRTDLAAATHIACASALGRILTFEISELKTMEKGGRGLMLIDLEAKDTLAGAAAYTRSVRIEGVGRGGKVRDETLEIRSLNNARAARARKGKAADLGFKPSKITRME
;
A
#
# COMPACT_ATOMS: atom_id res chain seq x y z
N SER A 1 -1.27 3.69 -10.23
CA SER A 1 -1.35 5.16 -10.32
C SER A 1 -0.02 5.70 -10.85
N SER A 2 0.01 6.94 -11.32
CA SER A 2 1.26 7.59 -11.78
C SER A 2 2.31 7.69 -10.66
N THR A 3 1.87 7.80 -9.42
CA THR A 3 2.73 7.79 -8.22
C THR A 3 3.42 6.44 -8.03
N ASP A 4 2.74 5.34 -8.27
CA ASP A 4 3.31 3.99 -8.12
C ASP A 4 4.43 3.72 -9.13
N ILE A 5 4.29 4.24 -10.38
CA ILE A 5 5.32 4.14 -11.42
C ILE A 5 6.54 4.98 -11.03
N ALA A 6 6.33 6.23 -10.62
CA ALA A 6 7.41 7.12 -10.19
C ALA A 6 8.17 6.55 -8.99
N ASP A 7 7.47 6.00 -8.02
CA ASP A 7 8.07 5.35 -6.85
C ASP A 7 8.85 4.08 -7.23
N ALA A 8 8.33 3.26 -8.14
CA ALA A 8 9.03 2.07 -8.63
C ALA A 8 10.35 2.45 -9.32
N TYR A 9 10.37 3.49 -10.15
CA TYR A 9 11.60 3.98 -10.78
C TYR A 9 12.57 4.63 -9.77
N ARG A 10 12.05 5.31 -8.75
CA ARG A 10 12.87 5.96 -7.72
C ARG A 10 13.50 4.98 -6.75
N THR A 11 12.79 3.93 -6.38
CA THR A 11 13.22 2.96 -5.36
C THR A 11 13.80 1.67 -5.96
N GLY A 12 13.52 1.39 -7.23
CA GLY A 12 13.86 0.13 -7.89
C GLY A 12 12.94 -1.04 -7.52
N ARG A 13 11.86 -0.78 -6.76
CA ARG A 13 10.91 -1.81 -6.33
C ARG A 13 9.49 -1.25 -6.37
N GLY A 14 8.55 -2.08 -6.83
CA GLY A 14 7.15 -1.70 -6.88
C GLY A 14 6.29 -2.76 -7.49
N SER A 15 5.02 -2.42 -7.68
CA SER A 15 4.06 -3.26 -8.40
C SER A 15 3.20 -2.36 -9.29
N LEU A 16 3.16 -2.68 -10.56
CA LEU A 16 2.30 -1.99 -11.52
C LEU A 16 1.03 -2.79 -11.77
N LYS A 17 -0.07 -2.09 -11.98
CA LYS A 17 -1.31 -2.69 -12.45
C LYS A 17 -1.29 -2.79 -13.98
N VAL A 18 -1.53 -3.99 -14.47
CA VAL A 18 -1.66 -4.28 -15.91
C VAL A 18 -3.08 -4.73 -16.17
N ARG A 19 -3.73 -4.10 -17.13
CA ARG A 19 -5.12 -4.38 -17.53
C ARG A 19 -5.18 -5.03 -18.91
N ALA A 20 -6.20 -5.84 -19.10
CA ALA A 20 -6.63 -6.30 -20.41
C ALA A 20 -6.98 -5.11 -21.32
N ARG A 21 -6.94 -5.30 -22.63
CA ARG A 21 -7.53 -4.36 -23.60
C ARG A 21 -8.92 -4.84 -23.99
N TRP A 22 -9.82 -3.90 -24.07
CA TRP A 22 -11.20 -4.17 -24.45
C TRP A 22 -11.75 -3.11 -25.38
N LYS A 23 -12.83 -3.46 -26.04
CA LYS A 23 -13.67 -2.55 -26.81
C LYS A 23 -15.13 -2.80 -26.48
N ILE A 24 -15.97 -1.80 -26.64
CA ILE A 24 -17.41 -1.94 -26.62
C ILE A 24 -17.87 -2.18 -28.05
N GLU A 25 -18.68 -3.18 -28.25
CA GLU A 25 -19.36 -3.45 -29.52
C GLU A 25 -20.86 -3.19 -29.32
N ASP A 26 -21.40 -2.23 -30.05
CA ASP A 26 -22.83 -1.94 -30.06
C ASP A 26 -23.56 -2.96 -30.94
N LEU A 27 -24.66 -3.50 -30.43
CA LEU A 27 -25.50 -4.49 -31.09
C LEU A 27 -26.85 -3.88 -31.49
N ALA A 28 -27.63 -4.63 -32.26
CA ALA A 28 -28.96 -4.22 -32.68
C ALA A 28 -29.87 -3.92 -31.44
N ARG A 29 -30.85 -3.02 -31.60
CA ARG A 29 -31.86 -2.63 -30.59
C ARG A 29 -31.26 -2.00 -29.32
N GLY A 30 -30.12 -1.31 -29.43
CA GLY A 30 -29.49 -0.63 -28.29
C GLY A 30 -28.84 -1.56 -27.27
N GLN A 31 -28.60 -2.81 -27.63
CA GLN A 31 -27.79 -3.75 -26.85
C GLN A 31 -26.30 -3.48 -27.12
N TRP A 32 -25.45 -3.90 -26.20
CA TRP A 32 -24.00 -3.78 -26.32
C TRP A 32 -23.32 -4.96 -25.62
N GLN A 33 -22.07 -5.20 -26.01
CA GLN A 33 -21.22 -6.21 -25.37
C GLN A 33 -19.82 -5.65 -25.16
N LEU A 34 -19.15 -6.13 -24.10
CA LEU A 34 -17.75 -5.85 -23.83
C LEU A 34 -16.91 -6.98 -24.42
N VAL A 35 -15.98 -6.63 -25.29
CA VAL A 35 -15.07 -7.60 -25.94
C VAL A 35 -13.65 -7.35 -25.51
N VAL A 36 -13.05 -8.31 -24.82
CA VAL A 36 -11.63 -8.30 -24.47
C VAL A 36 -10.82 -8.88 -25.62
N THR A 37 -9.83 -8.14 -26.08
CA THR A 37 -8.98 -8.47 -27.24
C THR A 37 -7.54 -8.82 -26.86
N GLU A 38 -7.06 -8.39 -25.69
CA GLU A 38 -5.73 -8.71 -25.16
C GLU A 38 -5.81 -8.93 -23.65
N LEU A 39 -5.11 -9.92 -23.15
CA LEU A 39 -5.03 -10.24 -21.72
C LEU A 39 -3.71 -9.76 -21.11
N PRO A 40 -3.66 -9.52 -19.80
CA PRO A 40 -2.41 -9.26 -19.10
C PRO A 40 -1.41 -10.42 -19.28
N PRO A 41 -0.10 -10.17 -19.24
CA PRO A 41 0.92 -11.20 -19.36
C PRO A 41 0.72 -12.33 -18.31
N GLY A 42 0.77 -13.57 -18.76
CA GLY A 42 0.60 -14.76 -17.91
C GLY A 42 -0.85 -15.10 -17.57
N VAL A 43 -1.83 -14.43 -18.14
CA VAL A 43 -3.26 -14.72 -18.00
C VAL A 43 -3.77 -15.39 -19.26
N SER A 44 -4.53 -16.48 -19.12
CA SER A 44 -5.23 -17.17 -20.21
C SER A 44 -6.72 -16.86 -20.20
N SER A 45 -7.37 -17.00 -21.35
CA SER A 45 -8.84 -16.89 -21.47
C SER A 45 -9.54 -17.85 -20.53
N GLN A 46 -9.07 -19.11 -20.49
CA GLN A 46 -9.62 -20.13 -19.61
C GLN A 46 -9.58 -19.73 -18.14
N ARG A 47 -8.48 -19.14 -17.66
CA ARG A 47 -8.38 -18.67 -16.28
C ARG A 47 -9.41 -17.61 -15.94
N VAL A 48 -9.65 -16.66 -16.84
CA VAL A 48 -10.66 -15.62 -16.64
C VAL A 48 -12.07 -16.23 -16.56
N LEU A 49 -12.38 -17.21 -17.42
CA LEU A 49 -13.65 -17.92 -17.38
C LEU A 49 -13.84 -18.70 -16.08
N GLU A 50 -12.82 -19.43 -15.63
CA GLU A 50 -12.82 -20.16 -14.36
C GLU A 50 -13.07 -19.22 -13.16
N GLU A 51 -12.39 -18.08 -13.12
CA GLU A 51 -12.59 -17.07 -12.07
C GLU A 51 -14.03 -16.52 -12.06
N ILE A 52 -14.62 -16.29 -13.22
CA ILE A 52 -16.02 -15.85 -13.33
C ILE A 52 -16.98 -16.96 -12.89
N GLU A 53 -16.73 -18.20 -13.27
CA GLU A 53 -17.55 -19.33 -12.84
C GLU A 53 -17.47 -19.53 -11.32
N GLU A 54 -16.28 -19.42 -10.72
CA GLU A 54 -16.11 -19.48 -9.27
C GLU A 54 -16.90 -18.39 -8.53
N ILE A 55 -17.03 -17.21 -9.12
CA ILE A 55 -17.81 -16.11 -8.54
C ILE A 55 -19.31 -16.33 -8.77
N THR A 56 -19.72 -16.71 -9.95
CA THR A 56 -21.15 -16.85 -10.31
C THR A 56 -21.75 -18.16 -9.80
N ASN A 57 -20.94 -19.20 -9.69
CA ASN A 57 -21.33 -20.54 -9.21
C ASN A 57 -20.39 -21.05 -8.10
N PRO A 58 -20.24 -20.32 -6.96
CA PRO A 58 -19.28 -20.66 -5.92
C PRO A 58 -19.62 -22.00 -5.27
N LYS A 59 -18.60 -22.84 -5.06
CA LYS A 59 -18.74 -24.11 -4.34
C LYS A 59 -18.74 -23.88 -2.83
N VAL A 60 -19.59 -24.61 -2.11
CA VAL A 60 -19.59 -24.61 -0.65
C VAL A 60 -18.27 -25.23 -0.15
N LYS A 61 -17.55 -24.52 0.71
CA LYS A 61 -16.28 -25.03 1.27
C LYS A 61 -16.53 -26.30 2.09
N ALA A 62 -15.59 -27.27 2.02
CA ALA A 62 -15.67 -28.50 2.78
C ALA A 62 -15.91 -28.22 4.28
N GLY A 63 -16.89 -28.91 4.86
CA GLY A 63 -17.31 -28.73 6.26
C GLY A 63 -18.28 -27.58 6.55
N LYS A 64 -18.71 -26.79 5.52
CA LYS A 64 -19.76 -25.80 5.67
C LYS A 64 -21.06 -26.23 4.99
N LYS A 65 -22.21 -25.86 5.56
CA LYS A 65 -23.54 -26.19 5.01
C LYS A 65 -24.09 -25.17 4.01
N ALA A 66 -23.44 -24.00 3.90
CA ALA A 66 -23.87 -22.90 3.03
C ALA A 66 -22.69 -22.07 2.57
N LEU A 67 -22.90 -21.24 1.54
CA LEU A 67 -21.94 -20.25 1.07
C LEU A 67 -21.66 -19.22 2.17
N SER A 68 -20.45 -18.65 2.16
CA SER A 68 -20.14 -17.53 3.04
C SER A 68 -20.93 -16.29 2.59
N GLN A 69 -21.15 -15.35 3.51
CA GLN A 69 -21.84 -14.09 3.21
C GLN A 69 -21.10 -13.31 2.10
N ASP A 70 -19.76 -13.26 2.17
CA ASP A 70 -18.91 -12.61 1.14
C ASP A 70 -19.13 -13.25 -0.24
N GLN A 71 -19.18 -14.60 -0.32
CA GLN A 71 -19.44 -15.31 -1.58
C GLN A 71 -20.83 -15.00 -2.12
N THR A 72 -21.83 -14.96 -1.26
CA THR A 72 -23.22 -14.65 -1.66
C THR A 72 -23.34 -13.22 -2.16
N GLN A 73 -22.69 -12.27 -1.47
CA GLN A 73 -22.72 -10.86 -1.83
C GLN A 73 -21.96 -10.61 -3.13
N LEU A 74 -20.77 -11.20 -3.29
CA LEU A 74 -19.97 -11.09 -4.53
C LEU A 74 -20.72 -11.69 -5.72
N LYS A 75 -21.30 -12.89 -5.55
CA LYS A 75 -22.17 -13.51 -6.56
C LYS A 75 -23.30 -12.56 -6.97
N GLY A 76 -24.02 -11.99 -6.01
CA GLY A 76 -25.12 -11.06 -6.26
C GLY A 76 -24.66 -9.81 -7.03
N SER A 77 -23.53 -9.22 -6.66
CA SER A 77 -22.99 -8.02 -7.32
C SER A 77 -22.57 -8.27 -8.77
N ILE A 78 -21.95 -9.41 -9.07
CA ILE A 78 -21.55 -9.74 -10.45
C ILE A 78 -22.78 -10.10 -11.30
N LEU A 79 -23.72 -10.91 -10.80
CA LEU A 79 -24.93 -11.29 -11.53
C LEU A 79 -25.91 -10.11 -11.73
N ALA A 80 -25.74 -9.01 -11.00
CA ALA A 80 -26.51 -7.78 -11.24
C ALA A 80 -26.06 -7.05 -12.51
N VAL A 81 -24.80 -7.19 -12.93
CA VAL A 81 -24.23 -6.47 -14.07
C VAL A 81 -23.86 -7.37 -15.26
N LEU A 82 -23.56 -8.65 -15.03
CA LEU A 82 -23.15 -9.63 -16.03
C LEU A 82 -24.24 -10.67 -16.25
N ASP A 83 -24.57 -10.99 -17.52
CA ASP A 83 -25.47 -12.05 -17.89
C ASP A 83 -24.75 -13.28 -18.39
N VAL A 84 -23.98 -13.14 -19.47
CA VAL A 84 -23.29 -14.24 -20.15
C VAL A 84 -21.84 -13.88 -20.43
N VAL A 85 -20.97 -14.89 -20.36
CA VAL A 85 -19.59 -14.80 -20.85
C VAL A 85 -19.36 -15.89 -21.88
N ARG A 86 -18.66 -15.53 -22.99
CA ARG A 86 -18.30 -16.49 -24.05
C ARG A 86 -16.85 -16.29 -24.46
N ASP A 87 -16.19 -17.40 -24.76
CA ASP A 87 -14.90 -17.41 -25.44
C ASP A 87 -15.13 -17.62 -26.94
N GLU A 88 -14.89 -16.58 -27.71
CA GLU A 88 -14.96 -16.58 -29.17
C GLU A 88 -13.55 -16.49 -29.81
N SER A 89 -12.52 -16.85 -29.04
CA SER A 89 -11.14 -16.86 -29.53
C SER A 89 -10.96 -17.85 -30.68
N SER A 90 -10.22 -17.44 -31.69
CA SER A 90 -10.01 -18.19 -32.91
C SER A 90 -8.59 -18.00 -33.46
N LYS A 91 -8.26 -18.63 -34.58
CA LYS A 91 -6.97 -18.40 -35.27
C LYS A 91 -6.81 -16.94 -35.74
N ASP A 92 -7.92 -16.29 -36.10
CA ASP A 92 -7.92 -14.90 -36.57
C ASP A 92 -7.96 -13.87 -35.41
N ALA A 93 -8.48 -14.29 -34.26
CA ALA A 93 -8.54 -13.48 -33.04
C ALA A 93 -8.06 -14.31 -31.86
N ALA A 94 -6.76 -14.24 -31.57
CA ALA A 94 -6.12 -15.07 -30.53
C ALA A 94 -6.77 -14.92 -29.14
N VAL A 95 -7.35 -13.76 -28.85
CA VAL A 95 -8.16 -13.48 -27.65
C VAL A 95 -9.42 -12.73 -28.09
N ARG A 96 -10.57 -13.33 -27.83
CA ARG A 96 -11.89 -12.70 -27.98
C ARG A 96 -12.83 -13.23 -26.90
N LEU A 97 -12.79 -12.60 -25.72
CA LEU A 97 -13.73 -12.87 -24.64
C LEU A 97 -14.86 -11.85 -24.69
N VAL A 98 -16.09 -12.35 -24.80
CA VAL A 98 -17.30 -11.55 -24.90
C VAL A 98 -18.07 -11.60 -23.59
N PHE A 99 -18.39 -10.44 -23.05
CA PHE A 99 -19.18 -10.26 -21.83
C PHE A 99 -20.45 -9.49 -22.16
N GLU A 100 -21.58 -10.14 -21.95
CA GLU A 100 -22.90 -9.51 -22.14
C GLU A 100 -23.41 -8.93 -20.84
N PRO A 101 -23.84 -7.66 -20.81
CA PRO A 101 -24.43 -7.05 -19.63
C PRO A 101 -25.80 -7.65 -19.32
N LYS A 102 -26.19 -7.63 -18.03
CA LYS A 102 -27.48 -8.14 -17.57
C LYS A 102 -28.68 -7.47 -18.27
N THR A 103 -28.55 -6.20 -18.58
CA THR A 103 -29.53 -5.42 -19.33
C THR A 103 -28.84 -4.37 -20.19
N SER A 104 -29.50 -3.88 -21.24
CA SER A 104 -28.98 -2.77 -22.07
C SER A 104 -28.79 -1.46 -21.28
N ARG A 105 -29.44 -1.33 -20.10
CA ARG A 105 -29.32 -0.16 -19.20
C ARG A 105 -28.15 -0.28 -18.23
N THR A 106 -27.49 -1.43 -18.14
CA THR A 106 -26.28 -1.61 -17.31
C THR A 106 -25.22 -0.62 -17.76
N GLN A 107 -24.62 0.13 -16.83
CA GLN A 107 -23.57 1.09 -17.17
C GLN A 107 -22.29 0.35 -17.54
N GLN A 108 -21.69 0.72 -18.68
CA GLN A 108 -20.45 0.10 -19.17
C GLN A 108 -19.32 0.16 -18.12
N ALA A 109 -19.15 1.31 -17.46
CA ALA A 109 -18.16 1.51 -16.43
C ALA A 109 -18.36 0.59 -15.20
N GLU A 110 -19.62 0.28 -14.86
CA GLU A 110 -19.96 -0.59 -13.74
C GLU A 110 -19.55 -2.05 -14.04
N LEU A 111 -19.89 -2.56 -15.23
CA LEU A 111 -19.47 -3.89 -15.67
C LEU A 111 -17.94 -4.02 -15.75
N ILE A 112 -17.28 -3.05 -16.39
CA ILE A 112 -15.82 -3.03 -16.53
C ILE A 112 -15.15 -3.02 -15.14
N THR A 113 -15.60 -2.16 -14.24
CA THR A 113 -15.04 -2.04 -12.89
C THR A 113 -15.22 -3.34 -12.10
N ALA A 114 -16.40 -3.97 -12.18
CA ALA A 114 -16.68 -5.23 -11.52
C ALA A 114 -15.76 -6.36 -12.03
N LEU A 115 -15.59 -6.48 -13.34
CA LEU A 115 -14.71 -7.48 -13.94
C LEU A 115 -13.24 -7.25 -13.59
N LEU A 116 -12.74 -6.01 -13.69
CA LEU A 116 -11.35 -5.69 -13.35
C LEU A 116 -11.02 -5.89 -11.86
N ALA A 117 -12.00 -5.66 -10.98
CA ALA A 117 -11.79 -5.80 -9.54
C ALA A 117 -11.75 -7.25 -9.06
N HIS A 118 -12.45 -8.16 -9.76
CA HIS A 118 -12.69 -9.52 -9.28
C HIS A 118 -12.10 -10.61 -10.18
N THR A 119 -11.48 -10.27 -11.31
CA THR A 119 -10.86 -11.23 -12.22
C THR A 119 -9.44 -10.83 -12.57
N SER A 120 -8.69 -11.75 -13.19
CA SER A 120 -7.34 -11.52 -13.72
C SER A 120 -7.29 -10.58 -14.95
N LEU A 121 -8.42 -9.94 -15.33
CA LEU A 121 -8.40 -8.84 -16.31
C LEU A 121 -7.63 -7.61 -15.83
N GLU A 122 -7.44 -7.44 -14.51
CA GLU A 122 -6.46 -6.55 -13.92
C GLU A 122 -5.52 -7.35 -13.01
N THR A 123 -4.24 -7.40 -13.32
CA THR A 123 -3.22 -8.07 -12.52
C THR A 123 -2.18 -7.10 -11.97
N SER A 124 -1.40 -7.59 -11.02
CA SER A 124 -0.23 -6.86 -10.51
C SER A 124 1.03 -7.45 -11.11
N SER A 125 1.82 -6.61 -11.79
CA SER A 125 3.15 -6.96 -12.28
C SER A 125 4.20 -6.40 -11.33
N PRO A 126 4.97 -7.25 -10.63
CA PRO A 126 6.02 -6.77 -9.74
C PRO A 126 7.18 -6.16 -10.53
N ILE A 127 7.75 -5.08 -10.02
CA ILE A 127 8.99 -4.49 -10.50
C ILE A 127 10.05 -4.71 -9.44
N ASN A 128 11.18 -5.27 -9.86
CA ASN A 128 12.37 -5.43 -9.05
C ASN A 128 13.61 -5.17 -9.91
N LEU A 129 14.17 -3.96 -9.77
CA LEU A 129 15.33 -3.53 -10.53
C LEU A 129 16.62 -3.93 -9.80
N THR A 130 16.83 -5.23 -9.65
CA THR A 130 18.06 -5.79 -9.11
C THR A 130 19.04 -6.07 -10.25
N MET A 131 20.24 -5.51 -10.15
CA MET A 131 21.31 -5.72 -11.12
C MET A 131 22.68 -5.81 -10.44
N VAL A 132 23.64 -6.45 -11.12
CA VAL A 132 25.03 -6.43 -10.72
C VAL A 132 25.61 -5.04 -10.99
N GLY A 133 26.09 -4.37 -9.95
CA GLY A 133 26.69 -3.05 -10.04
C GLY A 133 28.14 -3.05 -10.50
N LEU A 134 28.74 -1.87 -10.56
CA LEU A 134 30.18 -1.69 -10.88
C LEU A 134 31.10 -2.38 -9.87
N ASP A 135 30.61 -2.61 -8.66
CA ASP A 135 31.28 -3.33 -7.58
C ASP A 135 31.20 -4.86 -7.71
N GLY A 136 30.56 -5.37 -8.75
CA GLY A 136 30.34 -6.80 -8.99
C GLY A 136 29.29 -7.45 -8.08
N ARG A 137 28.54 -6.68 -7.28
CA ARG A 137 27.52 -7.19 -6.35
C ARG A 137 26.10 -6.94 -6.86
N PRO A 138 25.19 -7.92 -6.71
CA PRO A 138 23.79 -7.71 -7.03
C PRO A 138 23.13 -6.83 -5.95
N THR A 139 22.60 -5.69 -6.36
CA THR A 139 21.88 -4.75 -5.49
C THR A 139 20.66 -4.20 -6.19
N GLN A 140 19.61 -3.88 -5.41
CA GLN A 140 18.43 -3.18 -5.91
C GLN A 140 18.80 -1.70 -6.11
N LYS A 141 18.50 -1.18 -7.30
CA LYS A 141 18.86 0.18 -7.69
C LYS A 141 17.69 0.93 -8.28
N SER A 142 17.69 2.24 -8.10
CA SER A 142 16.76 3.09 -8.84
C SER A 142 17.07 3.05 -10.34
N PHE A 143 16.08 3.33 -11.18
CA PHE A 143 16.30 3.39 -12.64
C PHE A 143 17.39 4.40 -13.03
N ARG A 144 17.45 5.53 -12.33
CA ARG A 144 18.52 6.53 -12.53
C ARG A 144 19.91 5.96 -12.20
N GLN A 145 20.04 5.26 -11.07
CA GLN A 145 21.30 4.62 -10.70
C GLN A 145 21.75 3.58 -11.73
N MET A 146 20.80 2.74 -12.21
CA MET A 146 21.08 1.76 -13.27
C MET A 146 21.66 2.42 -14.51
N LEU A 147 21.03 3.50 -15.00
CA LEU A 147 21.51 4.23 -16.17
C LEU A 147 22.87 4.89 -15.93
N THR A 148 23.06 5.49 -14.76
CA THR A 148 24.34 6.14 -14.40
C THR A 148 25.49 5.14 -14.36
N GLU A 149 25.28 3.99 -13.73
CA GLU A 149 26.30 2.93 -13.67
C GLU A 149 26.53 2.28 -15.02
N TRP A 150 25.48 2.10 -15.84
CA TRP A 150 25.63 1.58 -17.18
C TRP A 150 26.46 2.53 -18.07
N ILE A 151 26.22 3.85 -17.99
CA ILE A 151 27.01 4.84 -18.70
C ILE A 151 28.47 4.80 -18.27
N ALA A 152 28.75 4.72 -16.97
CA ALA A 152 30.10 4.62 -16.44
C ALA A 152 30.81 3.33 -16.90
N PHE A 153 30.08 2.21 -16.89
CA PHE A 153 30.57 0.94 -17.41
C PHE A 153 30.88 1.02 -18.92
N ARG A 154 29.98 1.59 -19.71
CA ARG A 154 30.15 1.77 -21.15
C ARG A 154 31.38 2.62 -21.44
N GLN A 155 31.54 3.74 -20.72
CA GLN A 155 32.71 4.61 -20.84
C GLN A 155 34.02 3.83 -20.57
N SER A 156 34.11 3.14 -19.44
CA SER A 156 35.25 2.31 -19.09
C SER A 156 35.56 1.23 -20.15
N THR A 157 34.52 0.66 -20.72
CA THR A 157 34.64 -0.36 -21.77
C THR A 157 35.22 0.23 -23.05
N ILE A 158 34.75 1.42 -23.47
CA ILE A 158 35.27 2.13 -24.65
C ILE A 158 36.73 2.51 -24.42
N GLU A 159 37.08 3.03 -23.25
CA GLU A 159 38.48 3.36 -22.91
C GLU A 159 39.38 2.13 -22.98
N LYS A 160 39.01 1.02 -22.36
CA LYS A 160 39.79 -0.24 -22.39
C LYS A 160 39.92 -0.77 -23.81
N ARG A 161 38.86 -0.78 -24.59
CA ARG A 161 38.85 -1.19 -26.00
C ARG A 161 39.81 -0.30 -26.84
N SER A 162 39.69 1.03 -26.66
CA SER A 162 40.52 1.99 -27.37
C SER A 162 42.01 1.88 -27.00
N ARG A 163 42.37 1.70 -25.71
CA ARG A 163 43.75 1.45 -25.28
C ARG A 163 44.31 0.15 -25.86
N PHE A 164 43.50 -0.92 -25.81
CA PHE A 164 43.94 -2.19 -26.40
C PHE A 164 44.18 -2.05 -27.91
N ARG A 165 43.28 -1.39 -28.62
CA ARG A 165 43.44 -1.15 -30.07
C ARG A 165 44.64 -0.25 -30.36
N LEU A 166 44.81 0.82 -29.58
CA LEU A 166 46.00 1.68 -29.70
C LEU A 166 47.31 0.90 -29.52
N GLY A 167 47.40 0.02 -28.51
CA GLY A 167 48.52 -0.85 -28.33
C GLY A 167 48.82 -1.71 -29.57
N LYS A 168 47.78 -2.30 -30.17
CA LYS A 168 47.93 -3.08 -31.41
C LYS A 168 48.37 -2.23 -32.60
N VAL A 169 47.85 -1.02 -32.72
CA VAL A 169 48.21 -0.06 -33.78
C VAL A 169 49.66 0.34 -33.60
N LEU A 170 50.10 0.71 -32.40
CA LEU A 170 51.49 1.08 -32.12
C LEU A 170 52.47 -0.08 -32.38
N ASP A 171 52.15 -1.29 -31.91
CA ASP A 171 52.97 -2.49 -32.19
C ASP A 171 53.13 -2.71 -33.70
N ARG A 172 52.02 -2.60 -34.45
CA ARG A 172 52.07 -2.81 -35.90
C ARG A 172 52.83 -1.69 -36.63
N THR A 173 52.55 -0.42 -36.28
CA THR A 173 53.27 0.74 -36.81
C THR A 173 54.76 0.61 -36.56
N HIS A 174 55.19 0.22 -35.35
CA HIS A 174 56.58 0.02 -34.99
C HIS A 174 57.26 -1.01 -35.92
N ILE A 175 56.64 -2.15 -36.16
CA ILE A 175 57.20 -3.15 -37.11
C ILE A 175 57.27 -2.62 -38.55
N LEU A 176 56.23 -1.95 -39.03
CA LEU A 176 56.21 -1.44 -40.38
C LEU A 176 57.18 -0.30 -40.65
N GLU A 177 57.45 0.54 -39.62
CA GLU A 177 58.50 1.57 -39.68
C GLU A 177 59.88 0.94 -39.85
N GLY A 178 60.17 -0.16 -39.13
CA GLY A 178 61.37 -0.96 -39.33
C GLY A 178 61.48 -1.50 -40.78
N ARG A 179 60.39 -2.07 -41.29
CA ARG A 179 60.35 -2.55 -42.69
C ARG A 179 60.50 -1.43 -43.71
N GLN A 180 59.93 -0.26 -43.50
CA GLN A 180 60.09 0.91 -44.38
C GLN A 180 61.56 1.34 -44.45
N THR A 181 62.28 1.38 -43.29
CA THR A 181 63.69 1.68 -43.21
C THR A 181 64.53 0.70 -44.04
N VAL A 182 64.21 -0.58 -43.99
CA VAL A 182 64.88 -1.63 -44.78
C VAL A 182 64.63 -1.45 -46.28
N LEU A 183 63.37 -1.19 -46.66
CA LEU A 183 63.03 -1.02 -48.10
C LEU A 183 63.70 0.20 -48.74
N LEU A 184 63.95 1.25 -47.95
CA LEU A 184 64.69 2.44 -48.41
C LEU A 184 66.20 2.20 -48.52
N ASN A 185 66.75 1.20 -47.82
CA ASN A 185 68.16 0.93 -47.72
C ASN A 185 68.51 -0.57 -48.01
N ILE A 186 67.82 -1.18 -48.95
CA ILE A 186 67.79 -2.63 -49.14
C ILE A 186 69.18 -3.23 -49.43
N ASP A 187 69.95 -2.56 -50.28
CA ASP A 187 71.28 -3.04 -50.67
C ASP A 187 72.27 -3.07 -49.46
N GLU A 188 72.18 -2.05 -48.59
CA GLU A 188 73.01 -1.97 -47.39
C GLU A 188 72.57 -3.03 -46.35
N VAL A 189 71.30 -3.25 -46.21
CA VAL A 189 70.74 -4.29 -45.32
C VAL A 189 71.16 -5.68 -45.77
N ILE A 190 71.13 -5.99 -47.04
CA ILE A 190 71.56 -7.26 -47.62
C ILE A 190 73.05 -7.42 -47.41
N ALA A 191 73.86 -6.36 -47.60
CA ALA A 191 75.30 -6.39 -47.36
C ALA A 191 75.63 -6.72 -45.88
N ILE A 192 75.01 -6.07 -44.95
CA ILE A 192 75.16 -6.31 -43.51
C ILE A 192 74.82 -7.77 -43.16
N ILE A 193 73.69 -8.28 -43.62
CA ILE A 193 73.23 -9.66 -43.35
C ILE A 193 74.25 -10.69 -43.86
N ARG A 194 74.86 -10.40 -45.00
CA ARG A 194 75.83 -11.33 -45.60
C ARG A 194 77.29 -11.25 -45.03
N GLN A 195 77.66 -10.09 -44.49
CA GLN A 195 79.06 -9.82 -44.05
C GLN A 195 79.24 -9.85 -42.52
N SER A 196 78.18 -9.77 -41.75
CA SER A 196 78.23 -9.74 -40.30
C SER A 196 78.08 -11.13 -39.72
N ASP A 197 78.85 -11.48 -38.68
CA ASP A 197 78.65 -12.70 -37.90
C ASP A 197 77.46 -12.62 -37.00
N GLU A 198 77.09 -11.39 -36.60
CA GLU A 198 75.85 -11.11 -35.84
C GLU A 198 74.96 -10.07 -36.53
N PRO A 199 74.23 -10.47 -37.57
CA PRO A 199 73.46 -9.56 -38.39
C PRO A 199 72.41 -8.75 -37.63
N ARG A 200 71.77 -9.33 -36.63
CA ARG A 200 70.77 -8.68 -35.77
C ARG A 200 71.40 -7.46 -35.04
N ALA A 201 72.51 -7.61 -34.34
CA ALA A 201 73.19 -6.54 -33.63
C ALA A 201 73.62 -5.44 -34.59
N ALA A 202 74.22 -5.81 -35.73
CA ALA A 202 74.64 -4.89 -36.76
C ALA A 202 73.54 -4.06 -37.37
N LEU A 203 72.34 -4.65 -37.66
CA LEU A 203 71.17 -3.94 -38.15
C LEU A 203 70.63 -2.98 -37.08
N MET A 204 70.58 -3.43 -35.81
CA MET A 204 70.10 -2.56 -34.71
C MET A 204 71.05 -1.33 -34.55
N GLU A 205 72.34 -1.52 -34.59
CA GLU A 205 73.27 -0.43 -34.44
C GLU A 205 73.20 0.56 -35.61
N ARG A 206 73.22 0.02 -36.83
CA ARG A 206 73.31 0.83 -38.08
C ARG A 206 72.01 1.65 -38.33
N PHE A 207 70.88 1.04 -38.18
CA PHE A 207 69.57 1.67 -38.52
C PHE A 207 68.80 2.12 -37.29
N LYS A 208 69.34 2.02 -36.10
CA LYS A 208 68.67 2.35 -34.81
C LYS A 208 67.39 1.58 -34.60
N LEU A 209 67.39 0.33 -35.03
CA LEU A 209 66.22 -0.54 -34.92
C LEU A 209 66.09 -1.14 -33.54
N SER A 210 64.87 -1.40 -33.12
CA SER A 210 64.65 -2.24 -31.93
C SER A 210 64.90 -3.72 -32.24
N GLU A 211 65.12 -4.51 -31.20
CA GLU A 211 65.31 -5.96 -31.30
C GLU A 211 64.15 -6.61 -32.10
N ARG A 212 62.90 -6.25 -31.77
CA ARG A 212 61.69 -6.74 -32.46
C ARG A 212 61.64 -6.38 -33.96
N GLN A 213 62.12 -5.18 -34.33
CA GLN A 213 62.23 -4.77 -35.71
C GLN A 213 63.35 -5.53 -36.46
N ALA A 214 64.49 -5.73 -35.83
CA ALA A 214 65.60 -6.48 -36.40
C ALA A 214 65.23 -7.97 -36.62
N ASP A 215 64.56 -8.59 -35.66
CA ASP A 215 64.07 -9.96 -35.78
C ASP A 215 63.06 -10.08 -36.94
N ASP A 216 62.09 -9.16 -37.02
CA ASP A 216 61.09 -9.15 -38.10
C ASP A 216 61.74 -8.98 -39.46
N ILE A 217 62.78 -8.14 -39.56
CA ILE A 217 63.54 -7.90 -40.80
C ILE A 217 64.28 -9.16 -41.25
N LEU A 218 64.92 -9.87 -40.34
CA LEU A 218 65.64 -11.12 -40.64
C LEU A 218 64.68 -12.23 -41.12
N GLU A 219 63.42 -12.16 -40.75
CA GLU A 219 62.38 -13.11 -41.16
C GLU A 219 61.65 -12.71 -42.46
N ILE A 220 61.97 -11.54 -43.04
CA ILE A 220 61.33 -11.06 -44.26
C ILE A 220 61.62 -12.01 -45.42
N ARG A 221 60.57 -12.47 -46.10
CA ARG A 221 60.71 -13.25 -47.32
C ARG A 221 61.13 -12.36 -48.51
N LEU A 222 62.03 -12.79 -49.36
CA LEU A 222 62.55 -12.02 -50.51
C LEU A 222 61.44 -11.41 -51.41
N ARG A 223 60.36 -12.10 -51.60
CA ARG A 223 59.19 -11.59 -52.37
C ARG A 223 58.57 -10.34 -51.74
N GLN A 224 58.70 -10.12 -50.46
CA GLN A 224 58.14 -8.97 -49.73
C GLN A 224 59.02 -7.71 -49.85
N LEU A 225 60.17 -7.83 -50.47
CA LEU A 225 61.05 -6.71 -50.81
C LEU A 225 60.72 -6.07 -52.16
N ALA A 226 59.70 -6.56 -52.88
CA ALA A 226 59.27 -6.01 -54.13
C ALA A 226 58.66 -4.59 -53.98
N ARG A 227 58.82 -3.73 -54.97
CA ARG A 227 58.34 -2.33 -54.99
C ARG A 227 56.84 -2.19 -54.68
N LEU A 228 56.02 -3.15 -55.10
CA LEU A 228 54.61 -3.14 -54.83
C LEU A 228 54.30 -3.34 -53.33
N GLU A 229 55.09 -4.08 -52.61
CA GLU A 229 54.94 -4.25 -51.17
C GLU A 229 55.35 -2.99 -50.39
N ALA A 230 56.35 -2.22 -50.87
CA ALA A 230 56.70 -0.91 -50.32
C ALA A 230 55.51 0.06 -50.33
N ILE A 231 54.81 0.14 -51.44
CA ILE A 231 53.61 0.99 -51.58
C ILE A 231 52.52 0.57 -50.61
N LYS A 232 52.29 -0.73 -50.41
CA LYS A 232 51.31 -1.26 -49.43
C LYS A 232 51.69 -0.91 -47.99
N ILE A 233 52.97 -1.00 -47.65
CA ILE A 233 53.47 -0.64 -46.33
C ILE A 233 53.28 0.85 -46.07
N GLU A 234 53.54 1.72 -47.04
CA GLU A 234 53.28 3.15 -46.89
C GLU A 234 51.80 3.48 -46.71
N GLN A 235 50.92 2.82 -47.45
CA GLN A 235 49.49 2.96 -47.30
C GLN A 235 49.02 2.48 -45.93
N GLU A 236 49.43 1.28 -45.50
CA GLU A 236 49.11 0.73 -44.18
C GLU A 236 49.60 1.64 -43.06
N LEU A 237 50.82 2.16 -43.14
CA LEU A 237 51.39 3.12 -42.20
C LEU A 237 50.56 4.41 -42.09
N ALA A 238 50.12 4.95 -43.25
CA ALA A 238 49.30 6.14 -43.27
C ALA A 238 47.95 5.90 -42.58
N GLU A 239 47.30 4.77 -42.85
CA GLU A 239 46.03 4.36 -42.21
C GLU A 239 46.21 4.15 -40.70
N LEU A 240 47.26 3.45 -40.29
CA LEU A 240 47.54 3.21 -38.88
C LEU A 240 47.86 4.49 -38.10
N ARG A 241 48.60 5.42 -38.71
CA ARG A 241 48.89 6.73 -38.09
C ARG A 241 47.63 7.59 -37.96
N ASP A 242 46.71 7.53 -38.91
CA ASP A 242 45.44 8.21 -38.81
C ASP A 242 44.55 7.56 -37.74
N GLU A 243 44.53 6.22 -37.67
CA GLU A 243 43.85 5.48 -36.61
C GLU A 243 44.46 5.79 -35.21
N GLN A 244 45.78 5.79 -35.10
CA GLN A 244 46.48 6.17 -33.87
C GLN A 244 46.06 7.53 -33.36
N LYS A 245 46.07 8.55 -34.26
CA LYS A 245 45.68 9.92 -33.91
C LYS A 245 44.25 9.99 -33.42
N LYS A 246 43.32 9.26 -34.05
CA LYS A 246 41.93 9.17 -33.61
C LYS A 246 41.79 8.52 -32.24
N LEU A 247 42.52 7.44 -32.00
CA LEU A 247 42.49 6.73 -30.71
C LEU A 247 43.11 7.56 -29.57
N GLU A 248 44.19 8.27 -29.85
CA GLU A 248 44.82 9.21 -28.91
C GLU A 248 43.91 10.38 -28.58
N GLU A 249 43.19 10.94 -29.56
CA GLU A 249 42.17 11.98 -29.33
C GLU A 249 41.03 11.47 -28.42
N ILE A 250 40.53 10.25 -28.68
CA ILE A 250 39.49 9.63 -27.86
C ILE A 250 39.96 9.42 -26.42
N LEU A 251 41.19 8.95 -26.22
CA LEU A 251 41.76 8.66 -24.90
C LEU A 251 42.23 9.91 -24.15
N GLY A 252 42.63 10.96 -24.88
CA GLY A 252 43.14 12.21 -24.30
C GLY A 252 42.05 13.24 -24.02
N SER A 253 40.84 13.10 -24.60
CA SER A 253 39.75 14.07 -24.48
C SER A 253 38.45 13.45 -23.97
N PRO A 254 38.01 13.79 -22.74
CA PRO A 254 36.71 13.35 -22.24
C PRO A 254 35.53 13.74 -23.16
N ALA A 255 35.65 14.85 -23.88
CA ALA A 255 34.63 15.31 -24.82
C ALA A 255 34.58 14.42 -26.09
N ALA A 256 35.76 14.00 -26.61
CA ALA A 256 35.83 13.09 -27.74
C ALA A 256 35.27 11.70 -27.38
N LEU A 257 35.65 11.18 -26.22
CA LEU A 257 35.14 9.92 -25.68
C LEU A 257 33.59 9.94 -25.55
N ARG A 258 33.05 11.04 -25.03
CA ARG A 258 31.59 11.22 -24.89
C ARG A 258 30.91 11.27 -26.26
N ARG A 259 31.47 12.01 -27.24
CA ARG A 259 30.92 12.04 -28.61
C ARG A 259 30.88 10.65 -29.25
N LEU A 260 31.96 9.87 -29.08
CA LEU A 260 32.00 8.49 -29.57
C LEU A 260 30.93 7.62 -28.92
N MET A 261 30.81 7.70 -27.58
CA MET A 261 29.81 6.94 -26.82
C MET A 261 28.37 7.28 -27.26
N VAL A 262 28.06 8.56 -27.45
CA VAL A 262 26.74 8.99 -27.95
C VAL A 262 26.47 8.44 -29.33
N LYS A 263 27.44 8.56 -30.25
CA LYS A 263 27.32 8.04 -31.62
C LYS A 263 27.06 6.53 -31.65
N GLU A 264 27.75 5.75 -30.79
CA GLU A 264 27.51 4.31 -30.68
C GLU A 264 26.13 3.98 -30.13
N ILE A 265 25.67 4.69 -29.08
CA ILE A 265 24.34 4.50 -28.50
C ILE A 265 23.24 4.86 -29.52
N GLU A 266 23.43 5.92 -30.29
CA GLU A 266 22.47 6.30 -31.35
C GLU A 266 22.41 5.26 -32.49
N ALA A 267 23.52 4.65 -32.82
CA ALA A 267 23.57 3.56 -33.79
C ALA A 267 22.87 2.30 -33.26
N ASP A 268 23.14 1.95 -32.01
CA ASP A 268 22.46 0.84 -31.33
C ASP A 268 20.95 1.09 -31.26
N ALA A 269 20.53 2.32 -30.94
CA ALA A 269 19.13 2.70 -30.89
C ALA A 269 18.42 2.54 -32.27
N LYS A 270 19.09 2.93 -33.36
CA LYS A 270 18.52 2.75 -34.74
C LYS A 270 18.36 1.26 -35.07
N THR A 271 19.30 0.42 -34.65
CA THR A 271 19.31 -1.01 -34.99
C THR A 271 18.30 -1.82 -34.14
N PHE A 272 18.19 -1.50 -32.85
CA PHE A 272 17.44 -2.28 -31.86
C PHE A 272 16.21 -1.57 -31.31
N ALA A 273 15.86 -0.37 -31.82
CA ALA A 273 14.65 0.32 -31.37
C ALA A 273 13.40 -0.52 -31.66
N ASP A 274 12.56 -0.66 -30.66
CA ASP A 274 11.26 -1.31 -30.75
C ASP A 274 10.18 -0.35 -30.27
N ALA A 275 9.04 -0.33 -30.95
CA ALA A 275 7.91 0.49 -30.55
C ALA A 275 7.29 -0.05 -29.25
N ARG A 276 6.94 0.86 -28.34
CA ARG A 276 6.23 0.47 -27.12
C ARG A 276 4.89 -0.17 -27.46
N ARG A 277 4.69 -1.41 -27.04
CA ARG A 277 3.45 -2.18 -27.24
C ARG A 277 2.44 -1.92 -26.12
N THR A 278 2.92 -1.63 -24.90
CA THR A 278 2.07 -1.40 -23.71
C THR A 278 1.68 0.08 -23.60
N LEU A 279 0.39 0.37 -23.45
CA LEU A 279 -0.08 1.73 -23.16
C LEU A 279 0.18 2.06 -21.68
N ILE A 280 0.67 3.29 -21.45
CA ILE A 280 0.78 3.83 -20.10
C ILE A 280 -0.32 4.86 -19.93
N GLN A 281 -1.27 4.59 -19.04
CA GLN A 281 -2.40 5.47 -18.74
C GLN A 281 -2.47 5.78 -17.25
N ALA A 282 -2.80 7.04 -16.92
CA ALA A 282 -2.99 7.45 -15.53
C ALA A 282 -4.43 7.14 -15.11
N GLU A 283 -4.68 5.90 -14.73
CA GLU A 283 -5.99 5.48 -14.24
C GLU A 283 -5.94 5.10 -12.75
N LYS A 284 -7.07 5.30 -12.06
CA LYS A 284 -7.24 4.83 -10.69
C LYS A 284 -7.43 3.31 -10.69
N LYS A 285 -7.01 2.65 -9.59
CA LYS A 285 -7.29 1.23 -9.36
C LYS A 285 -8.80 0.98 -9.49
N ALA A 286 -9.20 -0.08 -10.20
CA ALA A 286 -10.56 -0.53 -10.20
C ALA A 286 -10.90 -1.04 -8.79
N VAL A 287 -11.80 -0.35 -8.12
CA VAL A 287 -12.38 -0.77 -6.84
C VAL A 287 -13.86 -0.93 -7.13
N ALA A 288 -14.34 -2.16 -7.16
CA ALA A 288 -15.78 -2.39 -7.15
C ALA A 288 -16.27 -1.92 -5.79
N GLU A 289 -16.96 -0.80 -5.76
CA GLU A 289 -17.77 -0.44 -4.62
C GLU A 289 -18.91 -1.45 -4.60
N VAL A 290 -18.83 -2.40 -3.68
CA VAL A 290 -19.98 -3.20 -3.34
C VAL A 290 -21.02 -2.21 -2.81
N LYS A 291 -22.05 -1.92 -3.57
CA LYS A 291 -23.18 -1.11 -3.11
C LYS A 291 -23.81 -1.85 -1.94
N ILE A 292 -23.36 -1.54 -0.74
CA ILE A 292 -24.01 -2.00 0.48
C ILE A 292 -25.38 -1.29 0.47
N VAL A 293 -26.45 -2.07 0.52
CA VAL A 293 -27.80 -1.50 0.65
C VAL A 293 -27.84 -0.73 1.96
N ASP A 294 -28.04 0.58 1.86
CA ASP A 294 -28.04 1.47 3.02
C ASP A 294 -29.43 1.39 3.70
N GLU A 295 -29.54 0.52 4.70
CA GLU A 295 -30.77 0.26 5.43
C GLU A 295 -30.58 0.47 6.95
N PRO A 296 -31.63 0.84 7.69
CA PRO A 296 -31.57 0.96 9.14
C PRO A 296 -31.41 -0.42 9.77
N VAL A 297 -30.46 -0.52 10.70
CA VAL A 297 -30.19 -1.74 11.45
C VAL A 297 -29.90 -1.45 12.92
N THR A 298 -30.21 -2.39 13.79
CA THR A 298 -29.83 -2.39 15.21
C THR A 298 -28.75 -3.43 15.44
N VAL A 299 -27.55 -2.97 15.79
CA VAL A 299 -26.45 -3.83 16.20
C VAL A 299 -26.66 -4.21 17.67
N VAL A 300 -26.69 -5.51 17.94
CA VAL A 300 -26.82 -6.07 19.30
C VAL A 300 -25.50 -6.71 19.70
N VAL A 301 -24.96 -6.29 20.85
CA VAL A 301 -23.70 -6.80 21.40
C VAL A 301 -24.00 -7.41 22.77
N SER A 302 -23.46 -8.61 23.04
CA SER A 302 -23.53 -9.22 24.37
C SER A 302 -22.28 -8.91 25.20
N ASP A 303 -22.36 -9.11 26.53
CA ASP A 303 -21.23 -8.91 27.46
C ASP A 303 -20.02 -9.77 27.10
N LYS A 304 -20.24 -10.97 26.54
CA LYS A 304 -19.16 -11.84 26.05
C LYS A 304 -18.68 -11.52 24.62
N GLY A 305 -19.16 -10.42 24.04
CA GLY A 305 -18.71 -9.93 22.73
C GLY A 305 -19.33 -10.70 21.55
N TRP A 306 -20.50 -11.31 21.70
CA TRP A 306 -21.27 -11.81 20.55
C TRP A 306 -22.01 -10.67 19.89
N VAL A 307 -21.96 -10.61 18.57
CA VAL A 307 -22.49 -9.51 17.77
C VAL A 307 -23.43 -10.02 16.69
N ARG A 308 -24.50 -9.28 16.44
CA ARG A 308 -25.46 -9.50 15.35
C ARG A 308 -26.10 -8.17 14.93
N ALA A 309 -26.58 -8.09 13.70
CA ALA A 309 -27.33 -6.94 13.19
C ALA A 309 -28.77 -7.36 12.88
N ARG A 310 -29.75 -6.61 13.39
CA ARG A 310 -31.16 -6.81 13.11
C ARG A 310 -31.67 -5.66 12.27
N THR A 311 -32.38 -5.96 11.19
CA THR A 311 -32.96 -4.96 10.31
C THR A 311 -34.01 -4.11 11.06
N GLY A 312 -33.96 -2.80 10.87
CA GLY A 312 -34.83 -1.81 11.51
C GLY A 312 -34.31 -1.28 12.83
N HIS A 313 -34.99 -0.26 13.34
CA HIS A 313 -34.74 0.40 14.63
C HIS A 313 -35.94 0.15 15.58
N GLY A 314 -35.84 0.59 16.83
CA GLY A 314 -36.92 0.51 17.83
C GLY A 314 -37.16 -0.89 18.38
N HIS A 315 -36.16 -1.77 18.35
CA HIS A 315 -36.28 -3.10 18.94
C HIS A 315 -36.21 -3.04 20.46
N ASP A 316 -37.14 -3.73 21.11
CA ASP A 316 -37.14 -3.89 22.57
C ASP A 316 -35.90 -4.67 23.01
N ALA A 317 -35.05 -4.03 23.81
CA ALA A 317 -33.80 -4.61 24.32
C ALA A 317 -34.03 -5.89 25.16
N THR A 318 -35.18 -6.02 25.80
CA THR A 318 -35.56 -7.19 26.62
C THR A 318 -35.94 -8.40 25.79
N SER A 319 -36.25 -8.19 24.50
CA SER A 319 -36.65 -9.26 23.57
C SER A 319 -35.47 -10.09 23.03
N PHE A 320 -34.24 -9.67 23.30
CA PHE A 320 -33.05 -10.36 22.78
C PHE A 320 -32.65 -11.54 23.66
N ALA A 321 -32.67 -12.72 23.08
CA ALA A 321 -32.15 -13.94 23.74
C ALA A 321 -30.62 -14.04 23.57
N PHE A 322 -29.94 -14.53 24.61
CA PHE A 322 -28.50 -14.76 24.65
C PHE A 322 -28.22 -16.20 25.10
N LYS A 323 -26.99 -16.66 24.91
CA LYS A 323 -26.53 -17.94 25.42
C LYS A 323 -26.58 -17.97 26.96
N ALA A 324 -26.70 -19.16 27.53
CA ALA A 324 -26.68 -19.34 28.99
C ALA A 324 -25.44 -18.68 29.63
N GLY A 325 -25.69 -17.80 30.59
CA GLY A 325 -24.64 -17.04 31.28
C GLY A 325 -24.02 -15.89 30.46
N ASP A 326 -24.72 -15.40 29.44
CA ASP A 326 -24.39 -14.17 28.72
C ASP A 326 -25.58 -13.19 28.81
N THR A 327 -25.30 -11.89 28.78
CA THR A 327 -26.29 -10.84 28.93
C THR A 327 -26.09 -9.74 27.89
N LEU A 328 -27.00 -8.81 27.82
CA LEU A 328 -26.93 -7.69 26.88
C LEU A 328 -25.87 -6.67 27.36
N TYR A 329 -24.83 -6.44 26.54
CA TYR A 329 -23.94 -5.29 26.71
C TYR A 329 -24.61 -4.00 26.23
N GLY A 330 -25.19 -4.02 25.01
CA GLY A 330 -25.85 -2.86 24.45
C GLY A 330 -26.41 -3.09 23.06
N THR A 331 -27.32 -2.17 22.68
CA THR A 331 -27.89 -2.07 21.33
C THR A 331 -27.54 -0.72 20.74
N PHE A 332 -27.19 -0.71 19.44
CA PHE A 332 -26.81 0.49 18.72
C PHE A 332 -27.67 0.60 17.45
N GLU A 333 -28.50 1.62 17.40
CA GLU A 333 -29.27 1.94 16.19
C GLU A 333 -28.37 2.69 15.21
N CYS A 334 -28.13 2.10 14.06
CA CYS A 334 -27.23 2.60 13.04
C CYS A 334 -27.70 2.15 11.65
N ARG A 335 -26.85 2.28 10.65
CA ARG A 335 -27.12 1.85 9.29
C ARG A 335 -26.18 0.70 8.90
N SER A 336 -26.58 -0.08 7.90
CA SER A 336 -25.77 -1.17 7.35
C SER A 336 -24.39 -0.71 6.84
N VAL A 337 -24.27 0.55 6.44
CA VAL A 337 -23.03 1.20 5.96
C VAL A 337 -22.11 1.69 7.08
N ASP A 338 -22.60 1.70 8.33
CA ASP A 338 -21.86 2.18 9.50
C ASP A 338 -20.83 1.14 10.00
N THR A 339 -20.07 1.53 11.01
CA THR A 339 -18.99 0.72 11.56
C THR A 339 -19.22 0.40 13.03
N LEU A 340 -19.03 -0.87 13.40
CA LEU A 340 -18.88 -1.33 14.77
C LEU A 340 -17.41 -1.18 15.20
N LEU A 341 -17.16 -0.46 16.28
CA LEU A 341 -15.88 -0.33 16.96
C LEU A 341 -15.86 -1.22 18.19
N ALA A 342 -14.75 -1.92 18.41
CA ALA A 342 -14.45 -2.66 19.63
C ALA A 342 -13.13 -2.16 20.22
N PHE A 343 -13.13 -1.81 21.51
CA PHE A 343 -12.03 -1.18 22.20
C PHE A 343 -11.29 -2.21 23.06
N GLY A 344 -10.01 -2.42 22.77
CA GLY A 344 -9.15 -3.34 23.50
C GLY A 344 -8.51 -2.72 24.74
N SER A 345 -8.24 -3.56 25.74
CA SER A 345 -7.54 -3.17 26.99
C SER A 345 -6.15 -2.57 26.77
N ASN A 346 -5.55 -2.84 25.61
CA ASN A 346 -4.27 -2.29 25.16
C ASN A 346 -4.39 -0.93 24.45
N GLY A 347 -5.57 -0.31 24.45
CA GLY A 347 -5.82 0.95 23.77
C GLY A 347 -5.94 0.87 22.25
N ARG A 348 -5.95 -0.35 21.67
CA ARG A 348 -6.24 -0.55 20.24
C ARG A 348 -7.74 -0.50 19.99
N VAL A 349 -8.11 0.02 18.82
CA VAL A 349 -9.48 0.03 18.34
C VAL A 349 -9.57 -0.88 17.12
N TYR A 350 -10.49 -1.83 17.19
CA TYR A 350 -10.84 -2.75 16.10
C TYR A 350 -12.12 -2.29 15.45
N SER A 351 -12.20 -2.34 14.12
CA SER A 351 -13.36 -1.89 13.38
C SER A 351 -13.91 -3.00 12.48
N VAL A 352 -15.23 -3.17 12.48
CA VAL A 352 -15.95 -4.14 11.66
C VAL A 352 -17.10 -3.40 10.97
N ALA A 353 -17.23 -3.52 9.65
CA ALA A 353 -18.38 -2.96 8.94
C ALA A 353 -19.66 -3.66 9.41
N VAL A 354 -20.70 -2.90 9.71
CA VAL A 354 -22.00 -3.43 10.18
C VAL A 354 -22.61 -4.41 9.17
N SER A 355 -22.39 -4.18 7.87
CA SER A 355 -22.81 -5.09 6.79
C SER A 355 -22.20 -6.49 6.86
N LEU A 356 -21.11 -6.69 7.59
CA LEU A 356 -20.44 -7.99 7.78
C LEU A 356 -20.99 -8.76 9.00
N LEU A 357 -21.84 -8.15 9.81
CA LEU A 357 -22.40 -8.80 10.99
C LEU A 357 -23.48 -9.81 10.58
N PRO A 358 -23.60 -10.95 11.29
CA PRO A 358 -24.63 -11.92 11.00
C PRO A 358 -26.02 -11.32 11.23
N GLY A 359 -27.01 -11.76 10.46
CA GLY A 359 -28.41 -11.35 10.60
C GLY A 359 -28.99 -11.68 11.99
N GLY A 360 -30.03 -10.97 12.38
CA GLY A 360 -30.60 -10.97 13.73
C GLY A 360 -31.27 -12.26 14.22
N ARG A 361 -31.28 -13.34 13.42
CA ARG A 361 -31.77 -14.66 13.84
C ARG A 361 -30.64 -15.46 14.48
N GLY A 362 -30.82 -15.97 15.70
CA GLY A 362 -29.82 -16.76 16.45
C GLY A 362 -28.95 -15.90 17.37
N ASP A 363 -27.90 -16.52 17.94
CA ASP A 363 -27.05 -15.89 18.96
C ASP A 363 -26.02 -14.89 18.39
N GLY A 364 -25.87 -14.81 17.06
CA GLY A 364 -24.82 -14.02 16.41
C GLY A 364 -23.50 -14.78 16.31
N GLN A 365 -22.38 -14.04 16.28
CA GLN A 365 -21.03 -14.61 16.28
C GLN A 365 -20.09 -13.77 17.17
N PRO A 366 -19.06 -14.38 17.77
CA PRO A 366 -18.07 -13.63 18.53
C PRO A 366 -17.39 -12.60 17.63
N VAL A 367 -17.24 -11.34 18.07
CA VAL A 367 -16.54 -10.30 17.31
C VAL A 367 -15.09 -10.68 17.04
N THR A 368 -14.47 -11.49 17.92
CA THR A 368 -13.10 -12.03 17.75
C THR A 368 -12.92 -12.92 16.51
N THR A 369 -13.99 -13.39 15.87
CA THR A 369 -13.92 -14.11 14.59
C THR A 369 -13.79 -13.16 13.38
N LEU A 370 -14.10 -11.88 13.57
CA LEU A 370 -14.07 -10.84 12.55
C LEU A 370 -12.79 -9.99 12.60
N ILE A 371 -12.09 -10.02 13.73
CA ILE A 371 -10.87 -9.24 14.00
C ILE A 371 -9.71 -10.17 14.39
N GLU A 372 -8.49 -9.63 14.34
CA GLU A 372 -7.28 -10.30 14.83
C GLU A 372 -6.90 -9.65 16.17
N LEU A 373 -7.33 -10.28 17.26
CA LEU A 373 -7.08 -9.78 18.60
C LEU A 373 -5.63 -10.10 19.00
N GLU A 374 -4.91 -9.10 19.51
CA GLU A 374 -3.55 -9.27 20.01
C GLU A 374 -3.57 -10.12 21.31
N ALA A 375 -2.59 -11.02 21.44
CA ALA A 375 -2.52 -11.94 22.59
C ALA A 375 -2.51 -11.18 23.94
N GLY A 376 -3.33 -11.63 24.90
CA GLY A 376 -3.48 -10.99 26.20
C GLY A 376 -4.40 -9.76 26.23
N THR A 377 -4.95 -9.33 25.09
CA THR A 377 -5.88 -8.21 25.02
C THR A 377 -7.31 -8.68 25.29
N GLN A 378 -8.06 -7.94 26.10
CA GLN A 378 -9.49 -8.11 26.31
C GLN A 378 -10.26 -6.97 25.63
N LEU A 379 -11.40 -7.26 25.05
CA LEU A 379 -12.33 -6.23 24.55
C LEU A 379 -13.15 -5.70 25.72
N LEU A 380 -13.10 -4.39 25.91
CA LEU A 380 -13.74 -3.74 27.06
C LEU A 380 -15.06 -3.05 26.68
N TYR A 381 -15.07 -2.38 25.53
CA TYR A 381 -16.20 -1.53 25.15
C TYR A 381 -16.51 -1.68 23.66
N TYR A 382 -17.77 -1.37 23.31
CA TYR A 382 -18.26 -1.42 21.95
C TYR A 382 -19.05 -0.15 21.63
N PHE A 383 -19.00 0.25 20.36
CA PHE A 383 -19.81 1.32 19.82
C PHE A 383 -20.10 1.06 18.35
N ALA A 384 -21.33 1.27 17.88
CA ALA A 384 -21.64 1.26 16.46
C ALA A 384 -22.39 2.54 16.10
N GLY A 385 -22.01 3.16 14.97
CA GLY A 385 -22.60 4.41 14.53
C GLY A 385 -21.92 5.01 13.31
N GLN A 386 -22.40 6.19 12.93
CA GLN A 386 -21.98 6.92 11.75
C GLN A 386 -20.51 7.33 11.82
N ALA A 387 -19.87 7.44 10.65
CA ALA A 387 -18.46 7.82 10.51
C ALA A 387 -18.11 9.17 11.15
N ASN A 388 -19.06 10.13 11.12
CA ASN A 388 -18.90 11.47 11.68
C ASN A 388 -19.26 11.58 13.16
N ALA A 389 -19.80 10.53 13.79
CA ALA A 389 -20.09 10.52 15.22
C ALA A 389 -18.81 10.74 16.03
N LYS A 390 -18.85 11.62 17.02
CA LYS A 390 -17.71 11.93 17.88
C LYS A 390 -17.84 11.26 19.22
N LEU A 391 -16.76 10.61 19.65
CA LEU A 391 -16.63 9.97 20.96
C LEU A 391 -15.60 10.71 21.81
N LEU A 392 -15.88 10.82 23.10
CA LEU A 392 -14.93 11.17 24.14
C LEU A 392 -14.26 9.89 24.60
N LEU A 393 -12.96 9.82 24.49
CA LEU A 393 -12.11 8.71 24.94
C LEU A 393 -11.29 9.20 26.13
N SER A 394 -11.20 8.39 27.19
CA SER A 394 -10.44 8.75 28.38
C SER A 394 -9.78 7.54 29.03
N SER A 395 -8.74 7.79 29.84
CA SER A 395 -8.03 6.78 30.61
C SER A 395 -8.21 7.00 32.12
N SER A 396 -8.04 5.94 32.90
CA SER A 396 -8.11 5.99 34.34
C SER A 396 -7.12 6.95 35.01
N ALA A 397 -6.10 7.39 34.27
CA ALA A 397 -5.14 8.40 34.72
C ALA A 397 -5.66 9.86 34.55
N GLY A 398 -6.90 10.06 34.12
CA GLY A 398 -7.49 11.40 33.99
C GLY A 398 -7.13 12.13 32.69
N TYR A 399 -6.66 11.44 31.67
CA TYR A 399 -6.39 11.99 30.34
C TYR A 399 -7.47 11.60 29.34
N GLY A 400 -7.68 12.44 28.31
CA GLY A 400 -8.64 12.11 27.27
C GLY A 400 -8.67 13.11 26.11
N PHE A 401 -9.42 12.78 25.09
CA PHE A 401 -9.60 13.56 23.87
C PHE A 401 -10.88 13.15 23.16
N MET A 402 -11.30 13.96 22.19
CA MET A 402 -12.39 13.62 21.29
C MET A 402 -11.85 13.06 19.98
N ALA A 403 -12.57 12.10 19.39
CA ALA A 403 -12.27 11.57 18.06
C ALA A 403 -13.55 11.18 17.33
N SER A 404 -13.57 11.29 15.99
CA SER A 404 -14.66 10.75 15.17
C SER A 404 -14.49 9.25 14.94
N VAL A 405 -15.59 8.56 14.69
CA VAL A 405 -15.59 7.12 14.35
C VAL A 405 -14.65 6.85 13.17
N ASP A 406 -14.72 7.67 12.12
CA ASP A 406 -13.87 7.55 10.93
C ASP A 406 -12.37 7.59 11.25
N ASN A 407 -11.96 8.41 12.21
CA ASN A 407 -10.56 8.45 12.66
C ASN A 407 -10.09 7.12 13.31
N MET A 408 -11.01 6.32 13.83
CA MET A 408 -10.75 5.04 14.50
C MET A 408 -10.83 3.83 13.59
N VAL A 409 -11.44 3.96 12.40
CA VAL A 409 -11.57 2.87 11.43
C VAL A 409 -10.20 2.43 10.92
N SER A 410 -9.99 1.11 10.85
CA SER A 410 -8.81 0.46 10.28
C SER A 410 -9.22 -0.56 9.22
N ARG A 411 -8.50 -0.59 8.09
CA ARG A 411 -8.68 -1.64 7.08
C ARG A 411 -8.03 -2.97 7.49
N GLN A 412 -7.17 -2.96 8.51
CA GLN A 412 -6.50 -4.15 9.02
C GLN A 412 -7.31 -4.78 10.15
N LYS A 413 -7.50 -6.08 10.11
CA LYS A 413 -8.20 -6.85 11.15
C LYS A 413 -7.52 -6.77 12.52
N ALA A 414 -6.22 -6.53 12.54
CA ALA A 414 -5.42 -6.29 13.75
C ALA A 414 -5.71 -4.93 14.43
N GLY A 415 -6.67 -4.13 13.88
CA GLY A 415 -7.02 -2.82 14.40
C GLY A 415 -5.85 -1.83 14.38
N LYS A 416 -6.03 -0.70 15.06
CA LYS A 416 -4.95 0.29 15.16
C LYS A 416 -4.81 0.78 16.62
N ALA A 417 -3.58 1.03 17.07
CA ALA A 417 -3.32 1.72 18.33
C ALA A 417 -3.91 3.13 18.24
N PHE A 418 -4.80 3.47 19.16
CA PHE A 418 -5.51 4.75 19.10
C PHE A 418 -5.53 5.50 20.43
N VAL A 419 -5.69 4.80 21.57
CA VAL A 419 -5.59 5.40 22.90
C VAL A 419 -4.29 4.93 23.55
N SER A 420 -3.43 5.88 23.93
CA SER A 420 -2.17 5.56 24.62
C SER A 420 -2.39 5.53 26.12
N CYS A 421 -2.37 4.34 26.70
CA CYS A 421 -2.39 4.10 28.15
C CYS A 421 -1.00 3.64 28.60
N ASN A 422 -0.48 4.18 29.71
CA ASN A 422 0.75 3.70 30.31
C ASN A 422 0.50 2.40 31.11
N ALA A 423 1.56 1.73 31.53
CA ALA A 423 1.44 0.55 32.37
C ALA A 423 0.64 0.87 33.65
N GLY A 424 -0.40 0.09 33.92
CA GLY A 424 -1.30 0.29 35.07
C GLY A 424 -2.47 1.25 34.83
N GLU A 425 -2.54 1.91 33.65
CA GLU A 425 -3.68 2.72 33.24
C GLU A 425 -4.70 1.86 32.47
N ALA A 426 -5.97 2.06 32.71
CA ALA A 426 -7.05 1.40 31.99
C ALA A 426 -7.84 2.39 31.12
N LEU A 427 -8.38 1.91 30.01
CA LEU A 427 -9.32 2.67 29.20
C LEU A 427 -10.65 2.80 29.93
N CYS A 428 -11.22 4.00 29.99
CA CYS A 428 -12.59 4.23 30.47
C CYS A 428 -13.60 4.05 29.35
N ALA A 429 -14.88 3.85 29.71
CA ALA A 429 -15.97 3.71 28.75
C ALA A 429 -16.05 4.94 27.84
N PRO A 430 -16.07 4.77 26.51
CA PRO A 430 -16.28 5.87 25.56
C PRO A 430 -17.64 6.54 25.78
N SER A 431 -17.70 7.87 25.64
CA SER A 431 -18.96 8.62 25.73
C SER A 431 -19.27 9.32 24.40
N LEU A 432 -20.52 9.23 23.95
CA LEU A 432 -20.98 9.90 22.74
C LEU A 432 -21.08 11.42 22.96
N VAL A 433 -20.38 12.17 22.11
CA VAL A 433 -20.38 13.63 22.12
C VAL A 433 -21.41 14.21 21.16
N SER A 434 -21.42 13.73 19.92
CA SER A 434 -22.35 14.14 18.86
C SER A 434 -22.48 13.03 17.82
N GLY A 435 -23.64 12.92 17.19
CA GLY A 435 -23.99 11.87 16.22
C GLY A 435 -25.30 11.16 16.62
N ALA A 436 -25.95 10.45 15.69
CA ALA A 436 -27.23 9.81 15.95
C ALA A 436 -27.09 8.61 16.90
N SER A 437 -28.00 8.53 17.87
CA SER A 437 -28.36 7.46 18.80
C SER A 437 -27.37 7.06 19.91
N LEU A 438 -27.88 7.09 21.15
CA LEU A 438 -27.26 6.44 22.33
C LEU A 438 -27.51 4.93 22.29
N PRO A 439 -26.57 4.11 22.87
CA PRO A 439 -26.86 2.72 23.12
C PRO A 439 -28.03 2.58 24.13
N ALA A 440 -29.08 1.86 23.74
CA ALA A 440 -30.28 1.68 24.55
C ALA A 440 -30.05 0.93 25.89
N ALA A 441 -28.87 0.33 26.07
CA ALA A 441 -28.54 -0.51 27.23
C ALA A 441 -28.03 0.22 28.47
N SER A 442 -27.92 1.55 28.47
CA SER A 442 -27.62 2.27 29.73
C SER A 442 -28.84 2.45 30.65
N TYR A 443 -30.00 1.87 30.33
CA TYR A 443 -31.25 2.03 31.08
C TYR A 443 -31.67 0.74 31.74
N THR A 444 -31.42 0.59 33.02
CA THR A 444 -32.05 -0.35 33.90
C THR A 444 -33.28 0.29 34.62
N ALA A 445 -33.99 1.18 33.98
CA ALA A 445 -35.29 1.65 34.44
C ALA A 445 -36.34 1.25 33.41
N ALA A 446 -37.41 0.61 33.90
CA ALA A 446 -38.55 0.24 33.05
C ALA A 446 -39.08 1.47 32.30
N PRO A 447 -39.29 1.39 30.98
CA PRO A 447 -39.83 2.51 30.22
C PRO A 447 -41.25 2.79 30.67
N GLU A 448 -41.56 4.03 31.04
CA GLU A 448 -42.96 4.48 31.09
C GLU A 448 -43.49 4.37 29.65
N ALA A 449 -44.60 3.64 29.53
CA ALA A 449 -45.28 3.43 28.27
C ALA A 449 -45.77 4.77 27.70
N GLY A 450 -45.18 5.21 26.57
CA GLY A 450 -45.74 6.33 25.82
C GLY A 450 -44.86 7.25 25.01
N SER A 451 -43.56 7.01 24.84
CA SER A 451 -42.74 7.89 23.96
C SER A 451 -42.12 7.12 22.78
N THR A 452 -42.88 7.00 21.70
CA THR A 452 -42.39 6.76 20.35
C THR A 452 -41.91 8.09 19.77
N GLY A 453 -40.67 8.47 20.09
CA GLY A 453 -40.09 9.72 19.56
C GLY A 453 -38.57 9.52 19.37
N ARG A 454 -38.17 9.49 18.11
CA ARG A 454 -36.79 9.63 17.69
C ARG A 454 -36.25 10.95 18.21
N THR A 455 -35.54 10.92 19.33
CA THR A 455 -34.85 12.11 19.85
C THR A 455 -33.48 12.17 19.20
N ASP A 456 -33.32 13.04 18.20
CA ASP A 456 -31.99 13.49 17.76
C ASP A 456 -31.29 14.10 18.98
N LEU A 457 -30.30 13.41 19.50
CA LEU A 457 -29.54 13.87 20.66
C LEU A 457 -28.88 15.22 20.36
N ALA A 458 -29.23 16.22 21.14
CA ALA A 458 -28.53 17.50 21.09
C ALA A 458 -27.03 17.28 21.28
N ALA A 459 -26.19 17.97 20.51
CA ALA A 459 -24.74 17.91 20.69
C ALA A 459 -24.39 18.28 22.14
N ALA A 460 -23.53 17.47 22.78
CA ALA A 460 -23.11 17.73 24.14
C ALA A 460 -22.39 19.09 24.24
N THR A 461 -22.64 19.80 25.33
CA THR A 461 -22.06 21.13 25.59
C THR A 461 -20.95 21.10 26.64
N HIS A 462 -21.00 20.11 27.52
CA HIS A 462 -20.08 19.97 28.65
C HIS A 462 -19.54 18.53 28.78
N ILE A 463 -18.44 18.41 29.51
CA ILE A 463 -17.86 17.13 29.92
C ILE A 463 -17.87 17.07 31.44
N ALA A 464 -18.35 15.97 31.99
CA ALA A 464 -18.29 15.65 33.40
C ALA A 464 -17.29 14.50 33.63
N CYS A 465 -16.37 14.69 34.54
CA CYS A 465 -15.40 13.69 35.00
C CYS A 465 -15.75 13.29 36.41
N ALA A 466 -15.78 11.99 36.70
CA ALA A 466 -15.96 11.46 38.07
C ALA A 466 -14.74 10.63 38.44
N SER A 467 -14.12 10.93 39.61
CA SER A 467 -13.03 10.11 40.15
C SER A 467 -13.56 8.99 41.06
N ALA A 468 -12.78 7.94 41.26
CA ALA A 468 -13.13 6.80 42.09
C ALA A 468 -13.25 7.20 43.60
N LEU A 469 -12.63 8.30 44.03
CA LEU A 469 -12.78 8.86 45.37
C LEU A 469 -13.94 9.86 45.48
N GLY A 470 -14.79 10.01 44.44
CA GLY A 470 -16.00 10.82 44.48
C GLY A 470 -15.80 12.30 44.19
N ARG A 471 -14.70 12.68 43.54
CA ARG A 471 -14.53 14.05 43.03
C ARG A 471 -15.20 14.20 41.66
N ILE A 472 -15.88 15.30 41.46
CA ILE A 472 -16.54 15.63 40.19
C ILE A 472 -15.98 16.94 39.68
N LEU A 473 -15.63 16.96 38.38
CA LEU A 473 -15.25 18.16 37.63
C LEU A 473 -16.09 18.23 36.37
N THR A 474 -16.62 19.39 36.09
CA THR A 474 -17.30 19.67 34.81
C THR A 474 -16.72 20.91 34.15
N PHE A 475 -16.57 20.86 32.83
CA PHE A 475 -16.02 21.96 32.02
C PHE A 475 -16.64 21.95 30.62
N GLU A 476 -16.44 23.03 29.86
CA GLU A 476 -16.97 23.14 28.51
C GLU A 476 -16.26 22.23 27.53
N ILE A 477 -17.01 21.64 26.61
CA ILE A 477 -16.47 20.74 25.59
C ILE A 477 -15.46 21.41 24.68
N SER A 478 -15.56 22.74 24.50
CA SER A 478 -14.62 23.58 23.73
C SER A 478 -13.18 23.57 24.26
N GLU A 479 -12.99 23.22 25.55
CA GLU A 479 -11.67 23.10 26.17
C GLU A 479 -10.93 21.82 25.77
N LEU A 480 -11.60 20.87 25.08
CA LEU A 480 -11.01 19.60 24.70
C LEU A 480 -10.80 19.51 23.17
N LYS A 481 -9.63 19.04 22.77
CA LYS A 481 -9.27 18.91 21.35
C LYS A 481 -9.79 17.62 20.74
N THR A 482 -10.12 17.68 19.44
CA THR A 482 -10.31 16.47 18.61
C THR A 482 -8.95 16.00 18.08
N MET A 483 -8.66 14.72 18.21
CA MET A 483 -7.40 14.09 17.78
C MET A 483 -7.67 13.02 16.72
N GLU A 484 -7.24 13.29 15.49
CA GLU A 484 -7.46 12.37 14.36
C GLU A 484 -6.58 11.11 14.40
N LYS A 485 -5.39 11.22 14.97
CA LYS A 485 -4.41 10.14 15.03
C LYS A 485 -4.42 9.37 16.35
N GLY A 486 -5.31 9.75 17.27
CA GLY A 486 -5.29 9.23 18.63
C GLY A 486 -4.10 9.71 19.47
N GLY A 487 -3.86 9.09 20.61
CA GLY A 487 -2.78 9.43 21.54
C GLY A 487 -3.22 9.33 23.00
N ARG A 488 -2.49 9.98 23.90
CA ARG A 488 -2.83 10.05 25.34
C ARG A 488 -3.92 11.09 25.64
N GLY A 489 -3.99 12.15 24.80
CA GLY A 489 -4.91 13.26 25.01
C GLY A 489 -4.41 14.30 25.99
N LEU A 490 -5.34 15.11 26.47
CA LEU A 490 -5.10 16.19 27.42
C LEU A 490 -5.58 15.76 28.82
N MET A 491 -4.98 16.30 29.87
CA MET A 491 -5.47 16.08 31.22
C MET A 491 -6.89 16.62 31.35
N LEU A 492 -7.84 15.78 31.71
CA LEU A 492 -9.24 16.14 31.96
C LEU A 492 -9.42 16.65 33.39
N ILE A 493 -8.92 15.89 34.35
CA ILE A 493 -9.00 16.16 35.79
C ILE A 493 -7.64 15.89 36.43
N ASP A 494 -7.23 16.71 37.40
CA ASP A 494 -6.04 16.51 38.23
C ASP A 494 -6.38 15.58 39.41
N LEU A 495 -5.91 14.33 39.30
CA LEU A 495 -6.19 13.28 40.27
C LEU A 495 -5.15 13.29 41.39
N GLU A 496 -5.59 13.07 42.62
CA GLU A 496 -4.70 12.90 43.77
C GLU A 496 -3.95 11.56 43.72
N ALA A 497 -2.85 11.47 44.45
CA ALA A 497 -2.13 10.19 44.57
C ALA A 497 -3.08 9.08 45.08
N LYS A 498 -3.16 7.96 44.36
CA LYS A 498 -4.05 6.82 44.56
C LYS A 498 -5.51 7.01 44.14
N ASP A 499 -5.88 8.14 43.49
CA ASP A 499 -7.18 8.30 42.87
C ASP A 499 -7.10 7.92 41.37
N THR A 500 -8.21 7.47 40.83
CA THR A 500 -8.33 7.14 39.41
C THR A 500 -9.60 7.74 38.82
N LEU A 501 -9.59 8.04 37.51
CA LEU A 501 -10.80 8.42 36.83
C LEU A 501 -11.73 7.21 36.68
N ALA A 502 -12.92 7.25 37.26
CA ALA A 502 -13.97 6.27 37.08
C ALA A 502 -14.61 6.37 35.68
N GLY A 503 -14.60 7.56 35.10
CA GLY A 503 -15.07 7.81 33.74
C GLY A 503 -15.28 9.28 33.45
N ALA A 504 -15.48 9.59 32.17
CA ALA A 504 -15.84 10.91 31.67
C ALA A 504 -17.02 10.81 30.71
N ALA A 505 -18.02 11.66 30.89
CA ALA A 505 -19.21 11.68 30.03
C ALA A 505 -19.42 13.08 29.44
N ALA A 506 -19.71 13.12 28.15
CA ALA A 506 -20.15 14.33 27.50
C ALA A 506 -21.68 14.47 27.71
N TYR A 507 -22.17 15.65 28.10
CA TYR A 507 -23.57 15.82 28.46
C TYR A 507 -24.12 17.18 28.08
N THR A 508 -25.48 17.30 28.11
CA THR A 508 -26.21 18.54 27.91
C THR A 508 -27.04 18.89 29.17
N ARG A 509 -27.76 17.94 29.75
CA ARG A 509 -28.66 18.17 30.89
C ARG A 509 -28.25 17.43 32.16
N SER A 510 -27.96 16.14 32.06
CA SER A 510 -27.70 15.31 33.21
C SER A 510 -26.71 14.18 32.92
N VAL A 511 -26.10 13.65 33.98
CA VAL A 511 -25.27 12.45 33.94
C VAL A 511 -25.70 11.51 35.07
N ARG A 512 -25.60 10.22 34.80
CA ARG A 512 -25.78 9.16 35.82
C ARG A 512 -24.43 8.64 36.23
N ILE A 513 -24.19 8.62 37.54
CA ILE A 513 -22.98 8.05 38.13
C ILE A 513 -23.39 6.76 38.83
N GLU A 514 -22.75 5.68 38.48
CA GLU A 514 -22.93 4.35 39.07
C GLU A 514 -21.69 3.99 39.90
N GLY A 515 -21.89 3.23 40.97
CA GLY A 515 -20.77 2.81 41.79
C GLY A 515 -21.16 1.78 42.83
N VAL A 516 -20.22 1.50 43.73
CA VAL A 516 -20.40 0.48 44.78
C VAL A 516 -20.47 1.15 46.14
N GLY A 517 -21.60 1.00 46.79
CA GLY A 517 -21.84 1.49 48.15
C GLY A 517 -21.27 0.58 49.23
N ARG A 518 -21.43 0.99 50.54
CA ARG A 518 -21.05 0.18 51.67
C ARG A 518 -21.80 -1.16 51.66
N GLY A 519 -21.07 -2.27 51.76
CA GLY A 519 -21.65 -3.61 51.68
C GLY A 519 -21.76 -4.21 50.28
N GLY A 520 -21.07 -3.62 49.24
CA GLY A 520 -20.99 -4.21 47.92
C GLY A 520 -22.22 -4.02 47.00
N LYS A 521 -23.24 -3.28 47.46
CA LYS A 521 -24.45 -3.02 46.67
C LYS A 521 -24.17 -1.95 45.61
N VAL A 522 -24.57 -2.24 44.37
CA VAL A 522 -24.56 -1.25 43.29
C VAL A 522 -25.53 -0.12 43.60
N ARG A 523 -25.09 1.10 43.48
CA ARG A 523 -25.89 2.33 43.64
C ARG A 523 -25.62 3.23 42.49
N ASP A 524 -26.59 4.08 42.22
CA ASP A 524 -26.50 5.11 41.17
C ASP A 524 -27.15 6.41 41.65
N GLU A 525 -26.72 7.49 41.06
CA GLU A 525 -27.27 8.83 41.25
C GLU A 525 -27.24 9.60 39.95
N THR A 526 -28.34 10.30 39.67
CA THR A 526 -28.45 11.19 38.51
C THR A 526 -28.20 12.62 38.96
N LEU A 527 -27.16 13.23 38.41
CA LEU A 527 -26.83 14.63 38.66
C LEU A 527 -27.32 15.49 37.50
N GLU A 528 -28.23 16.39 37.84
CA GLU A 528 -28.76 17.39 36.91
C GLU A 528 -27.77 18.55 36.73
N ILE A 529 -27.94 19.32 35.65
CA ILE A 529 -27.08 20.45 35.28
C ILE A 529 -26.88 21.45 36.42
N ARG A 530 -27.91 21.65 37.28
CA ARG A 530 -27.80 22.54 38.43
C ARG A 530 -26.77 22.05 39.46
N SER A 531 -26.75 20.76 39.75
CA SER A 531 -25.79 20.11 40.67
C SER A 531 -24.39 20.08 40.02
N LEU A 532 -24.32 19.80 38.73
CA LEU A 532 -23.07 19.76 37.98
C LEU A 532 -22.42 21.13 37.88
N ASN A 533 -23.18 22.21 37.78
CA ASN A 533 -22.66 23.59 37.77
C ASN A 533 -21.90 23.94 39.04
N ASN A 534 -22.23 23.32 40.18
CA ASN A 534 -21.46 23.50 41.44
C ASN A 534 -20.04 22.93 41.31
N ALA A 535 -19.80 21.95 40.46
CA ALA A 535 -18.50 21.34 40.20
C ALA A 535 -17.81 21.92 38.93
N ARG A 536 -18.36 23.01 38.37
CA ARG A 536 -17.81 23.65 37.17
C ARG A 536 -16.49 24.36 37.48
N ALA A 537 -15.45 24.06 36.74
CA ALA A 537 -14.15 24.71 36.77
C ALA A 537 -13.43 24.50 35.43
N ALA A 538 -12.33 25.14 35.20
CA ALA A 538 -11.49 24.90 34.03
C ALA A 538 -10.97 23.44 34.04
N ARG A 539 -10.76 22.87 32.86
CA ARG A 539 -10.14 21.56 32.65
C ARG A 539 -8.83 21.42 33.46
N ALA A 540 -8.48 20.20 33.81
CA ALA A 540 -7.26 19.88 34.58
C ALA A 540 -7.22 20.50 36.00
N ARG A 541 -8.37 20.72 36.63
CA ARG A 541 -8.48 21.04 38.06
C ARG A 541 -8.86 19.78 38.85
N LYS A 542 -8.69 19.79 40.17
CA LYS A 542 -8.93 18.65 41.08
C LYS A 542 -10.41 18.24 41.22
N GLY A 543 -11.32 19.09 40.76
CA GLY A 543 -12.75 18.90 40.98
C GLY A 543 -13.19 19.10 42.42
N LYS A 544 -14.50 19.01 42.64
CA LYS A 544 -15.13 19.11 43.99
C LYS A 544 -15.56 17.74 44.50
N ALA A 545 -15.40 17.51 45.77
CA ALA A 545 -15.94 16.32 46.43
C ALA A 545 -17.48 16.35 46.38
N ALA A 546 -18.08 15.27 45.92
CA ALA A 546 -19.52 15.05 45.89
C ALA A 546 -19.88 13.99 46.92
N ASP A 547 -20.92 14.26 47.72
CA ASP A 547 -21.42 13.28 48.70
C ASP A 547 -22.40 12.30 48.03
N LEU A 548 -21.84 11.32 47.32
CA LEU A 548 -22.62 10.32 46.59
C LEU A 548 -23.01 9.11 47.47
N GLY A 549 -22.44 8.99 48.70
CA GLY A 549 -22.66 7.84 49.54
C GLY A 549 -22.15 6.50 48.98
N PHE A 550 -21.45 6.49 47.86
CA PHE A 550 -20.81 5.34 47.20
C PHE A 550 -19.55 5.77 46.43
N LYS A 551 -18.73 4.79 46.06
CA LYS A 551 -17.53 5.03 45.23
C LYS A 551 -17.90 4.90 43.74
N PRO A 552 -17.72 5.98 42.93
CA PRO A 552 -17.99 5.96 41.51
C PRO A 552 -17.16 4.89 40.78
N SER A 553 -17.78 4.16 39.88
CA SER A 553 -17.12 3.22 38.95
C SER A 553 -17.43 3.48 37.48
N LYS A 554 -18.49 4.24 37.22
CA LYS A 554 -18.92 4.56 35.86
C LYS A 554 -19.73 5.86 35.85
N ILE A 555 -19.59 6.62 34.78
CA ILE A 555 -20.42 7.80 34.48
C ILE A 555 -20.97 7.69 33.09
N THR A 556 -22.25 7.98 32.92
CA THR A 556 -22.94 7.90 31.64
C THR A 556 -23.77 9.16 31.40
N ARG A 557 -23.95 9.53 30.15
CA ARG A 557 -24.86 10.59 29.73
C ARG A 557 -26.28 10.14 29.92
N MET A 558 -27.13 11.03 30.45
CA MET A 558 -28.58 10.86 30.57
C MET A 558 -29.24 12.03 29.86
N GLU A 559 -30.32 11.75 29.12
CA GLU A 559 -31.18 12.77 28.50
C GLU A 559 -32.65 12.37 28.52
#